data_adfcca9d1509c77cfb81c0f7470a4cbd
#
_entry.id   adfcca9d1509c77cfb81c0f7470a4cbd
#
_cell.length_a   1.000
_cell.length_b   1.000
_cell.length_c   1.000
_cell.angle_alpha   90.00
_cell.angle_beta   90.00
_cell.angle_gamma   90.00
#
_symmetry.space_group_name_H-M   'P 1'
#
loop_
_entity.id
_entity.type
_entity.pdbx_description
1 polymer ?
#
loop_
_entity_poly.entity_id
_entity_poly.type
_entity_poly.pdbx_seq_one_letter_code
_entity_poly.pdbx_strand_id
1 'polypeptide(L)'
;AVFHTTTSSEDAYESSHKFAQQQYDIVVAIGGDGTVNQIARGLLYTKTKLAVIPVGSGNGLARHLRIPLSYHSAVDAILDGNTISIDAGKINDRIFFCTAGLGFEAVIGDKFNSSGTRGLFTYMKFCVKEYVKYRNEKYQIEVGGRRFNQDAFLITFANCGQWGNNAFISPTADISDGMLDVVVWKKTPAVSMPFVTAELFFKTIQHSEYLDTYRCKEVKITREKQGLIQYDGESGVMGDEINVTVLEHAVNVIVPKVSSPSLQSKHVAPQLKDFFKK
;
A
#
# COMPACT_ATOMS: atom_id res chain seq x y z
N ALA A 1 26.65 8.56 13.98
CA ALA A 1 25.66 8.69 12.91
C ALA A 1 26.26 9.41 11.70
N VAL A 2 25.90 9.00 10.51
CA VAL A 2 26.23 9.66 9.25
C VAL A 2 24.93 10.23 8.69
N PHE A 3 24.97 11.46 8.20
CA PHE A 3 23.81 12.11 7.57
C PHE A 3 24.06 12.22 6.07
N HIS A 4 23.04 11.85 5.30
CA HIS A 4 23.03 12.01 3.86
C HIS A 4 21.72 12.66 3.44
N THR A 5 21.79 13.75 2.68
CA THR A 5 20.62 14.41 2.12
C THR A 5 20.46 13.94 0.70
N THR A 6 19.37 13.21 0.45
CA THR A 6 19.06 12.64 -0.87
C THR A 6 18.65 13.73 -1.85
N THR A 7 19.17 13.66 -3.06
CA THR A 7 18.91 14.64 -4.14
C THR A 7 17.89 14.12 -5.18
N SER A 8 17.68 12.81 -5.19
CA SER A 8 16.75 12.14 -6.11
C SER A 8 16.27 10.81 -5.52
N SER A 9 15.29 10.18 -6.16
CA SER A 9 14.84 8.83 -5.84
C SER A 9 15.95 7.79 -6.02
N GLU A 10 16.76 7.92 -7.07
CA GLU A 10 17.89 7.02 -7.33
C GLU A 10 18.95 7.16 -6.26
N ASP A 11 19.32 8.41 -5.88
CA ASP A 11 20.26 8.67 -4.79
C ASP A 11 19.79 8.08 -3.45
N ALA A 12 18.50 8.11 -3.17
CA ALA A 12 17.94 7.46 -1.97
C ALA A 12 18.14 5.94 -1.97
N TYR A 13 17.92 5.31 -3.12
CA TYR A 13 18.16 3.87 -3.31
C TYR A 13 19.66 3.53 -3.21
N GLU A 14 20.52 4.21 -3.98
CA GLU A 14 21.95 3.92 -4.03
C GLU A 14 22.64 4.15 -2.69
N SER A 15 22.32 5.25 -2.00
CA SER A 15 22.89 5.56 -0.68
C SER A 15 22.49 4.53 0.36
N SER A 16 21.23 4.13 0.42
CA SER A 16 20.77 3.11 1.36
C SER A 16 21.41 1.75 1.08
N HIS A 17 21.52 1.36 -0.19
CA HIS A 17 22.21 0.14 -0.59
C HIS A 17 23.69 0.15 -0.20
N LYS A 18 24.40 1.28 -0.41
CA LYS A 18 25.78 1.48 0.02
C LYS A 18 25.94 1.38 1.53
N PHE A 19 25.02 1.96 2.31
CA PHE A 19 25.06 1.83 3.77
C PHE A 19 24.86 0.40 4.22
N ALA A 20 23.97 -0.35 3.57
CA ALA A 20 23.80 -1.77 3.86
C ALA A 20 25.05 -2.60 3.53
N GLN A 21 25.75 -2.34 2.40
CA GLN A 21 27.02 -2.96 2.05
C GLN A 21 28.14 -2.64 3.07
N GLN A 22 28.11 -1.43 3.63
CA GLN A 22 29.01 -0.99 4.70
C GLN A 22 28.62 -1.54 6.09
N GLN A 23 27.59 -2.40 6.15
CA GLN A 23 27.12 -3.07 7.38
C GLN A 23 26.65 -2.09 8.48
N TYR A 24 26.04 -0.97 8.11
CA TYR A 24 25.35 -0.15 9.10
C TYR A 24 24.20 -0.94 9.73
N ASP A 25 24.04 -0.84 11.04
CA ASP A 25 22.97 -1.55 11.78
C ASP A 25 21.58 -1.03 11.39
N ILE A 26 21.47 0.28 11.21
CA ILE A 26 20.21 0.98 10.99
C ILE A 26 20.38 2.06 9.92
N VAL A 27 19.45 2.12 8.97
CA VAL A 27 19.26 3.26 8.08
C VAL A 27 17.94 3.93 8.43
N VAL A 28 17.98 5.21 8.78
CA VAL A 28 16.81 6.00 9.16
C VAL A 28 16.33 6.78 7.94
N ALA A 29 15.16 6.41 7.43
CA ALA A 29 14.46 7.13 6.36
C ALA A 29 13.66 8.30 6.97
N ILE A 30 14.07 9.54 6.69
CA ILE A 30 13.33 10.75 7.06
C ILE A 30 12.66 11.27 5.79
N GLY A 31 11.38 10.97 5.60
CA GLY A 31 10.71 11.30 4.34
C GLY A 31 9.25 10.91 4.28
N GLY A 32 8.67 11.07 3.08
CA GLY A 32 7.36 10.55 2.72
C GLY A 32 7.46 9.16 2.08
N ASP A 33 6.31 8.64 1.60
CA ASP A 33 6.20 7.29 1.06
C ASP A 33 7.22 6.98 -0.04
N GLY A 34 7.45 7.88 -0.98
CA GLY A 34 8.43 7.69 -2.06
C GLY A 34 9.86 7.52 -1.54
N THR A 35 10.31 8.38 -0.62
CA THR A 35 11.65 8.28 -0.01
C THR A 35 11.80 6.97 0.78
N VAL A 36 10.80 6.64 1.58
CA VAL A 36 10.77 5.40 2.38
C VAL A 36 10.84 4.17 1.46
N ASN A 37 10.07 4.16 0.36
CA ASN A 37 10.08 3.07 -0.62
C ASN A 37 11.48 2.88 -1.23
N GLN A 38 12.12 3.95 -1.72
CA GLN A 38 13.43 3.85 -2.35
C GLN A 38 14.51 3.37 -1.37
N ILE A 39 14.51 3.89 -0.14
CA ILE A 39 15.43 3.44 0.90
C ILE A 39 15.17 1.97 1.25
N ALA A 40 13.91 1.57 1.44
CA ALA A 40 13.55 0.18 1.72
C ALA A 40 13.99 -0.78 0.60
N ARG A 41 13.87 -0.37 -0.67
CA ARG A 41 14.38 -1.13 -1.83
C ARG A 41 15.89 -1.35 -1.76
N GLY A 42 16.66 -0.35 -1.35
CA GLY A 42 18.11 -0.50 -1.17
C GLY A 42 18.52 -1.42 -0.02
N LEU A 43 17.58 -1.71 0.90
CA LEU A 43 17.80 -2.59 2.05
C LEU A 43 17.25 -4.01 1.86
N LEU A 44 16.70 -4.34 0.67
CA LEU A 44 16.13 -5.66 0.42
C LEU A 44 17.12 -6.78 0.72
N TYR A 45 16.66 -7.74 1.52
CA TYR A 45 17.43 -8.95 1.91
C TYR A 45 18.77 -8.66 2.59
N THR A 46 18.91 -7.48 3.22
CA THR A 46 20.09 -7.13 4.01
C THR A 46 19.81 -7.29 5.51
N LYS A 47 20.88 -7.29 6.31
CA LYS A 47 20.77 -7.29 7.77
C LYS A 47 20.50 -5.89 8.36
N THR A 48 20.72 -4.83 7.57
CA THR A 48 20.50 -3.44 7.95
C THR A 48 19.00 -3.20 8.17
N LYS A 49 18.66 -2.61 9.30
CA LYS A 49 17.28 -2.34 9.66
C LYS A 49 16.83 -1.00 9.10
N LEU A 50 15.63 -0.97 8.54
CA LEU A 50 14.94 0.27 8.21
C LEU A 50 14.32 0.86 9.46
N ALA A 51 14.55 2.14 9.72
CA ALA A 51 13.77 2.94 10.66
C ALA A 51 13.11 4.09 9.89
N VAL A 52 11.92 4.52 10.30
CA VAL A 52 11.17 5.55 9.56
C VAL A 52 10.80 6.70 10.49
N ILE A 53 11.13 7.92 10.06
CA ILE A 53 10.59 9.18 10.61
C ILE A 53 9.67 9.76 9.54
N PRO A 54 8.34 9.62 9.68
CA PRO A 54 7.40 9.96 8.63
C PRO A 54 7.13 11.48 8.60
N VAL A 55 7.48 12.13 7.49
CA VAL A 55 7.23 13.57 7.27
C VAL A 55 6.43 13.85 5.99
N GLY A 56 5.93 12.80 5.35
CA GLY A 56 5.07 12.89 4.17
C GLY A 56 3.60 13.15 4.51
N SER A 57 2.76 13.33 3.49
CA SER A 57 1.33 13.53 3.64
C SER A 57 0.53 12.22 3.81
N GLY A 58 0.97 11.14 3.17
CA GLY A 58 0.31 9.82 3.20
C GLY A 58 0.81 8.95 4.35
N ASN A 59 2.11 8.68 4.33
CA ASN A 59 2.85 7.85 5.29
C ASN A 59 2.20 6.45 5.46
N GLY A 60 1.87 5.81 4.32
CA GLY A 60 1.10 4.55 4.29
C GLY A 60 1.78 3.43 5.07
N LEU A 61 3.07 3.16 4.78
CA LEU A 61 3.84 2.14 5.46
C LEU A 61 3.97 2.44 6.97
N ALA A 62 4.31 3.69 7.33
CA ALA A 62 4.45 4.08 8.72
C ALA A 62 3.13 3.91 9.50
N ARG A 63 2.00 4.30 8.90
CA ARG A 63 0.67 4.13 9.51
C ARG A 63 0.30 2.66 9.67
N HIS A 64 0.59 1.82 8.68
CA HIS A 64 0.34 0.38 8.76
C HIS A 64 1.14 -0.25 9.89
N LEU A 65 2.42 0.08 9.99
CA LEU A 65 3.33 -0.40 11.04
C LEU A 65 3.14 0.30 12.40
N ARG A 66 2.16 1.21 12.51
CA ARG A 66 1.88 2.00 13.73
C ARG A 66 3.07 2.84 14.20
N ILE A 67 3.96 3.21 13.29
CA ILE A 67 5.05 4.14 13.58
C ILE A 67 4.43 5.53 13.85
N PRO A 68 4.78 6.18 14.97
CA PRO A 68 4.23 7.49 15.31
C PRO A 68 4.52 8.54 14.23
N LEU A 69 3.54 9.41 13.95
CA LEU A 69 3.70 10.49 12.98
C LEU A 69 4.39 11.73 13.57
N SER A 70 4.48 11.83 14.89
CA SER A 70 5.30 12.82 15.58
C SER A 70 6.77 12.40 15.51
N TYR A 71 7.66 13.29 15.08
CA TYR A 71 9.08 12.97 14.95
C TYR A 71 9.72 12.57 16.28
N HIS A 72 9.38 13.21 17.40
CA HIS A 72 9.88 12.84 18.72
C HIS A 72 9.50 11.38 19.07
N SER A 73 8.21 11.06 18.94
CA SER A 73 7.75 9.70 19.26
C SER A 73 8.26 8.66 18.25
N ALA A 74 8.54 9.05 17.01
CA ALA A 74 9.17 8.16 16.03
C ALA A 74 10.63 7.85 16.43
N VAL A 75 11.36 8.85 16.92
CA VAL A 75 12.73 8.66 17.45
C VAL A 75 12.71 7.74 18.68
N ASP A 76 11.77 7.95 19.62
CA ASP A 76 11.60 7.06 20.77
C ASP A 76 11.34 5.62 20.35
N ALA A 77 10.48 5.44 19.34
CA ALA A 77 10.19 4.13 18.76
C ALA A 77 11.41 3.48 18.09
N ILE A 78 12.34 4.27 17.53
CA ILE A 78 13.59 3.75 16.97
C ILE A 78 14.54 3.28 18.10
N LEU A 79 14.60 4.01 19.21
CA LEU A 79 15.49 3.69 20.33
C LEU A 79 15.01 2.47 21.12
N ASP A 80 13.70 2.36 21.34
CA ASP A 80 13.09 1.35 22.19
C ASP A 80 12.33 0.26 21.43
N GLY A 81 12.24 0.35 20.11
CA GLY A 81 11.40 -0.47 19.26
C GLY A 81 11.84 -1.93 19.14
N ASN A 82 10.97 -2.72 18.56
CA ASN A 82 11.24 -4.09 18.14
C ASN A 82 11.58 -4.12 16.64
N THR A 83 12.35 -5.11 16.24
CA THR A 83 12.56 -5.38 14.80
C THR A 83 11.60 -6.47 14.35
N ILE A 84 10.90 -6.21 13.25
CA ILE A 84 10.12 -7.22 12.53
C ILE A 84 10.66 -7.34 11.12
N SER A 85 10.49 -8.51 10.51
CA SER A 85 10.75 -8.70 9.09
C SER A 85 9.44 -8.53 8.34
N ILE A 86 9.41 -7.67 7.34
CA ILE A 86 8.23 -7.42 6.51
C ILE A 86 8.44 -7.95 5.11
N ASP A 87 7.34 -8.30 4.48
CA ASP A 87 7.29 -8.68 3.08
C ASP A 87 7.25 -7.44 2.17
N ALA A 88 7.48 -7.66 0.89
CA ALA A 88 7.25 -6.68 -0.16
C ALA A 88 6.48 -7.35 -1.31
N GLY A 89 5.80 -6.58 -2.11
CA GLY A 89 5.24 -7.04 -3.36
C GLY A 89 6.14 -6.68 -4.53
N LYS A 90 6.13 -7.52 -5.57
CA LYS A 90 6.79 -7.24 -6.83
C LYS A 90 5.77 -7.35 -7.97
N ILE A 91 5.57 -6.27 -8.72
CA ILE A 91 4.74 -6.21 -9.92
C ILE A 91 5.65 -6.06 -11.14
N ASN A 92 5.84 -7.15 -11.90
CA ASN A 92 6.87 -7.31 -12.93
C ASN A 92 8.26 -6.93 -12.39
N ASP A 93 8.80 -5.78 -12.81
CA ASP A 93 10.12 -5.26 -12.40
C ASP A 93 10.06 -4.22 -11.26
N ARG A 94 8.86 -3.85 -10.79
CA ARG A 94 8.65 -2.84 -9.76
C ARG A 94 8.37 -3.46 -8.40
N ILE A 95 8.91 -2.84 -7.35
CA ILE A 95 8.71 -3.29 -5.96
C ILE A 95 7.82 -2.30 -5.24
N PHE A 96 6.91 -2.82 -4.43
CA PHE A 96 6.05 -2.03 -3.56
C PHE A 96 5.99 -2.64 -2.15
N PHE A 97 5.79 -1.80 -1.16
CA PHE A 97 5.70 -2.21 0.24
C PHE A 97 4.27 -2.09 0.79
N CYS A 98 3.47 -1.19 0.22
CA CYS A 98 2.08 -1.02 0.65
C CYS A 98 1.11 -1.65 -0.34
N THR A 99 0.91 -1.03 -1.50
CA THR A 99 -0.05 -1.50 -2.50
C THR A 99 0.45 -1.23 -3.91
N ALA A 100 0.04 -2.09 -4.83
CA ALA A 100 0.09 -1.80 -6.26
C ALA A 100 -1.27 -2.08 -6.88
N GLY A 101 -1.54 -1.51 -8.05
CA GLY A 101 -2.84 -1.76 -8.66
C GLY A 101 -3.02 -1.25 -10.07
N LEU A 102 -4.16 -1.65 -10.61
CA LEU A 102 -4.58 -1.47 -12.00
C LEU A 102 -5.96 -0.81 -12.05
N GLY A 103 -6.31 -0.31 -13.21
CA GLY A 103 -7.63 0.23 -13.45
C GLY A 103 -7.80 1.63 -12.88
N PHE A 104 -8.94 1.90 -12.25
CA PHE A 104 -9.29 3.25 -11.81
C PHE A 104 -8.26 3.87 -10.86
N GLU A 105 -7.73 3.11 -9.91
CA GLU A 105 -6.73 3.63 -8.97
C GLU A 105 -5.44 4.08 -9.66
N ALA A 106 -5.01 3.37 -10.70
CA ALA A 106 -3.84 3.77 -11.50
C ALA A 106 -4.09 5.06 -12.28
N VAL A 107 -5.30 5.22 -12.83
CA VAL A 107 -5.71 6.45 -13.52
C VAL A 107 -5.74 7.64 -12.56
N ILE A 108 -6.27 7.46 -11.36
CA ILE A 108 -6.31 8.52 -10.35
C ILE A 108 -4.90 8.86 -9.85
N GLY A 109 -4.07 7.84 -9.60
CA GLY A 109 -2.68 8.02 -9.18
C GLY A 109 -1.89 8.85 -10.19
N ASP A 110 -1.99 8.51 -11.47
CA ASP A 110 -1.32 9.21 -12.56
C ASP A 110 -1.75 10.69 -12.66
N LYS A 111 -3.06 10.94 -12.65
CA LYS A 111 -3.60 12.31 -12.69
C LYS A 111 -3.22 13.14 -11.46
N PHE A 112 -3.23 12.53 -10.29
CA PHE A 112 -2.85 13.19 -9.04
C PHE A 112 -1.36 13.55 -9.06
N ASN A 113 -0.50 12.63 -9.49
CA ASN A 113 0.94 12.86 -9.62
C ASN A 113 1.25 13.97 -10.64
N SER A 114 0.60 13.94 -11.80
CA SER A 114 0.77 14.93 -12.87
C SER A 114 0.23 16.32 -12.51
N SER A 115 -0.70 16.43 -11.56
CA SER A 115 -1.33 17.70 -11.19
C SER A 115 -0.43 18.62 -10.36
N GLY A 116 0.66 18.09 -9.77
CA GLY A 116 1.52 18.84 -8.85
C GLY A 116 0.85 19.24 -7.52
N THR A 117 -0.42 18.90 -7.33
CA THR A 117 -1.17 19.21 -6.10
C THR A 117 -1.11 18.05 -5.12
N ARG A 118 -1.36 18.32 -3.84
CA ARG A 118 -1.33 17.31 -2.77
C ARG A 118 -2.57 17.43 -1.88
N GLY A 119 -2.83 16.37 -1.12
CA GLY A 119 -3.88 16.31 -0.11
C GLY A 119 -5.12 15.53 -0.51
N LEU A 120 -5.78 14.99 0.51
CA LEU A 120 -6.93 14.09 0.37
C LEU A 120 -8.10 14.72 -0.39
N PHE A 121 -8.40 15.99 -0.14
CA PHE A 121 -9.51 16.67 -0.80
C PHE A 121 -9.31 16.76 -2.33
N THR A 122 -8.10 17.08 -2.76
CA THR A 122 -7.76 17.12 -4.20
C THR A 122 -7.86 15.73 -4.82
N TYR A 123 -7.37 14.71 -4.12
CA TYR A 123 -7.49 13.32 -4.56
C TYR A 123 -8.96 12.91 -4.75
N MET A 124 -9.82 13.19 -3.77
CA MET A 124 -11.26 12.92 -3.86
C MET A 124 -11.94 13.65 -5.03
N LYS A 125 -11.55 14.89 -5.31
CA LYS A 125 -12.05 15.64 -6.47
C LYS A 125 -11.72 14.96 -7.78
N PHE A 126 -10.50 14.40 -7.94
CA PHE A 126 -10.14 13.60 -9.10
C PHE A 126 -10.96 12.31 -9.17
N CYS A 127 -11.14 11.61 -8.06
CA CYS A 127 -11.97 10.40 -8.01
C CYS A 127 -13.38 10.67 -8.55
N VAL A 128 -14.06 11.69 -8.04
CA VAL A 128 -15.43 12.02 -8.49
C VAL A 128 -15.46 12.40 -9.97
N LYS A 129 -14.53 13.24 -10.42
CA LYS A 129 -14.47 13.70 -11.81
C LYS A 129 -14.22 12.56 -12.80
N GLU A 130 -13.32 11.66 -12.47
CA GLU A 130 -12.93 10.57 -13.37
C GLU A 130 -13.89 9.40 -13.31
N TYR A 131 -14.54 9.16 -12.16
CA TYR A 131 -15.50 8.07 -12.01
C TYR A 131 -16.58 8.05 -13.08
N VAL A 132 -17.15 9.21 -13.43
CA VAL A 132 -18.21 9.34 -14.44
C VAL A 132 -17.74 8.94 -15.83
N LYS A 133 -16.44 9.12 -16.12
CA LYS A 133 -15.85 8.87 -17.45
C LYS A 133 -15.23 7.50 -17.57
N TYR A 134 -14.86 6.91 -16.42
CA TYR A 134 -14.12 5.66 -16.42
C TYR A 134 -14.98 4.48 -16.89
N ARG A 135 -14.37 3.61 -17.67
CA ARG A 135 -14.95 2.34 -18.11
C ARG A 135 -14.17 1.21 -17.50
N ASN A 136 -14.89 0.23 -16.94
CA ASN A 136 -14.26 -0.99 -16.45
C ASN A 136 -13.46 -1.66 -17.55
N GLU A 137 -12.37 -2.27 -17.18
CA GLU A 137 -11.52 -3.05 -18.08
C GLU A 137 -11.75 -4.54 -17.84
N LYS A 138 -11.50 -5.33 -18.90
CA LYS A 138 -11.56 -6.78 -18.83
C LYS A 138 -10.19 -7.33 -18.52
N TYR A 139 -10.15 -8.16 -17.48
CA TYR A 139 -8.95 -8.82 -17.05
C TYR A 139 -9.15 -10.34 -17.05
N GLN A 140 -8.13 -11.07 -17.49
CA GLN A 140 -8.01 -12.49 -17.19
C GLN A 140 -7.13 -12.61 -15.94
N ILE A 141 -7.61 -13.28 -14.92
CA ILE A 141 -6.97 -13.42 -13.61
C ILE A 141 -6.63 -14.88 -13.40
N GLU A 142 -5.35 -15.15 -13.10
CA GLU A 142 -4.86 -16.47 -12.72
C GLU A 142 -4.32 -16.39 -11.30
N VAL A 143 -5.03 -16.97 -10.35
CA VAL A 143 -4.71 -16.94 -8.91
C VAL A 143 -5.10 -18.26 -8.25
N GLY A 144 -4.21 -18.80 -7.41
CA GLY A 144 -4.47 -20.04 -6.68
C GLY A 144 -4.83 -21.23 -7.59
N GLY A 145 -4.22 -21.32 -8.77
CA GLY A 145 -4.49 -22.38 -9.77
C GLY A 145 -5.83 -22.21 -10.51
N ARG A 146 -6.56 -21.13 -10.28
CA ARG A 146 -7.81 -20.82 -10.99
C ARG A 146 -7.56 -19.75 -12.04
N ARG A 147 -8.24 -19.88 -13.19
CA ARG A 147 -8.20 -18.91 -14.28
C ARG A 147 -9.63 -18.50 -14.62
N PHE A 148 -9.89 -17.18 -14.62
CA PHE A 148 -11.21 -16.64 -14.93
C PHE A 148 -11.10 -15.23 -15.53
N ASN A 149 -12.16 -14.80 -16.23
CA ASN A 149 -12.27 -13.45 -16.77
C ASN A 149 -13.16 -12.61 -15.86
N GLN A 150 -12.76 -11.37 -15.60
CA GLN A 150 -13.49 -10.43 -14.75
C GLN A 150 -13.47 -9.03 -15.33
N ASP A 151 -14.65 -8.40 -15.42
CA ASP A 151 -14.75 -6.96 -15.64
C ASP A 151 -14.51 -6.27 -14.29
N ALA A 152 -13.40 -5.54 -14.16
CA ALA A 152 -13.08 -4.87 -12.91
C ALA A 152 -13.01 -3.35 -13.06
N PHE A 153 -13.47 -2.65 -12.02
CA PHE A 153 -13.28 -1.22 -11.84
C PHE A 153 -11.83 -0.91 -11.48
N LEU A 154 -11.27 -1.72 -10.58
CA LEU A 154 -9.86 -1.73 -10.23
C LEU A 154 -9.44 -3.11 -9.69
N ILE A 155 -8.14 -3.37 -9.70
CA ILE A 155 -7.53 -4.51 -9.02
C ILE A 155 -6.38 -3.98 -8.18
N THR A 156 -6.44 -4.20 -6.87
CA THR A 156 -5.38 -3.82 -5.92
C THR A 156 -4.66 -5.06 -5.41
N PHE A 157 -3.35 -5.03 -5.42
CA PHE A 157 -2.45 -5.99 -4.78
C PHE A 157 -1.99 -5.36 -3.46
N ALA A 158 -2.50 -5.86 -2.36
CA ALA A 158 -2.29 -5.29 -1.04
C ALA A 158 -1.32 -6.14 -0.20
N ASN A 159 -0.18 -5.57 0.12
CA ASN A 159 0.75 -6.04 1.15
C ASN A 159 0.44 -5.32 2.49
N CYS A 160 -0.01 -4.06 2.41
CA CYS A 160 -0.61 -3.31 3.52
C CYS A 160 -2.12 -3.16 3.33
N GLY A 161 -2.86 -3.08 4.43
CA GLY A 161 -4.31 -3.00 4.39
C GLY A 161 -4.89 -1.69 3.85
N GLN A 162 -4.10 -0.63 3.66
CA GLN A 162 -4.60 0.69 3.30
C GLN A 162 -3.83 1.36 2.16
N TRP A 163 -4.53 2.19 1.38
CA TRP A 163 -3.92 3.10 0.40
C TRP A 163 -3.26 4.32 1.05
N GLY A 164 -3.42 4.53 2.36
CA GLY A 164 -3.03 5.71 3.10
C GLY A 164 -4.24 6.47 3.65
N ASN A 165 -4.00 7.48 4.51
CA ASN A 165 -5.04 8.33 5.10
C ASN A 165 -6.23 7.56 5.72
N ASN A 166 -5.99 6.35 6.23
CA ASN A 166 -7.00 5.44 6.79
C ASN A 166 -8.07 4.96 5.79
N ALA A 167 -7.79 4.97 4.48
CA ALA A 167 -8.61 4.31 3.48
C ALA A 167 -8.17 2.86 3.32
N PHE A 168 -8.89 1.94 3.94
CA PHE A 168 -8.54 0.51 4.02
C PHE A 168 -9.19 -0.27 2.87
N ILE A 169 -8.37 -0.76 1.94
CA ILE A 169 -8.83 -1.61 0.82
C ILE A 169 -8.82 -3.10 1.18
N SER A 170 -7.89 -3.53 2.02
CA SER A 170 -7.83 -4.87 2.60
C SER A 170 -7.49 -4.79 4.10
N PRO A 171 -8.47 -4.55 4.97
CA PRO A 171 -8.24 -4.36 6.41
C PRO A 171 -7.57 -5.53 7.12
N THR A 172 -7.59 -6.72 6.50
CA THR A 172 -7.04 -7.97 7.02
C THR A 172 -5.64 -8.31 6.51
N ALA A 173 -5.10 -7.51 5.58
CA ALA A 173 -3.75 -7.74 5.05
C ALA A 173 -2.69 -7.65 6.16
N ASP A 174 -1.80 -8.64 6.18
CA ASP A 174 -0.67 -8.73 7.12
C ASP A 174 0.64 -8.69 6.34
N ILE A 175 1.43 -7.67 6.58
CA ILE A 175 2.67 -7.37 5.88
C ILE A 175 3.81 -8.38 6.16
N SER A 176 3.57 -9.42 6.98
CA SER A 176 4.60 -10.35 7.45
C SER A 176 4.23 -11.82 7.33
N ASP A 177 3.17 -12.16 6.58
CA ASP A 177 2.63 -13.52 6.50
C ASP A 177 2.96 -14.26 5.20
N GLY A 178 3.78 -13.65 4.33
CA GLY A 178 4.20 -14.23 3.06
C GLY A 178 3.10 -14.29 2.02
N MET A 179 2.07 -13.45 2.12
CA MET A 179 0.92 -13.43 1.21
C MET A 179 0.58 -12.01 0.76
N LEU A 180 -0.11 -11.92 -0.36
CA LEU A 180 -0.74 -10.69 -0.86
C LEU A 180 -2.26 -10.88 -0.90
N ASP A 181 -2.99 -9.83 -0.54
CA ASP A 181 -4.43 -9.77 -0.78
C ASP A 181 -4.68 -9.14 -2.15
N VAL A 182 -5.26 -9.90 -3.06
CA VAL A 182 -5.69 -9.41 -4.39
C VAL A 182 -7.15 -9.03 -4.31
N VAL A 183 -7.41 -7.74 -4.28
CA VAL A 183 -8.77 -7.18 -4.20
C VAL A 183 -9.24 -6.79 -5.59
N VAL A 184 -10.27 -7.48 -6.07
CA VAL A 184 -10.92 -7.21 -7.34
C VAL A 184 -12.21 -6.45 -7.08
N TRP A 185 -12.22 -5.15 -7.39
CA TRP A 185 -13.41 -4.32 -7.23
C TRP A 185 -14.21 -4.33 -8.54
N LYS A 186 -15.40 -4.90 -8.47
CA LYS A 186 -16.32 -5.05 -9.61
C LYS A 186 -17.03 -3.73 -9.94
N LYS A 187 -17.76 -3.71 -11.04
CA LYS A 187 -18.62 -2.59 -11.40
C LYS A 187 -19.63 -2.30 -10.29
N THR A 188 -19.59 -1.08 -9.77
CA THR A 188 -20.48 -0.63 -8.69
C THR A 188 -21.46 0.40 -9.27
N PRO A 189 -22.76 0.33 -8.97
CA PRO A 189 -23.70 1.38 -9.32
C PRO A 189 -23.32 2.73 -8.68
N ALA A 190 -23.51 3.84 -9.40
CA ALA A 190 -23.14 5.16 -8.90
C ALA A 190 -23.84 5.51 -7.57
N VAL A 191 -25.07 5.04 -7.37
CA VAL A 191 -25.83 5.22 -6.13
C VAL A 191 -25.21 4.48 -4.93
N SER A 192 -24.51 3.37 -5.15
CA SER A 192 -23.84 2.57 -4.12
C SER A 192 -22.43 3.10 -3.79
N MET A 193 -21.79 3.87 -4.66
CA MET A 193 -20.40 4.34 -4.48
C MET A 193 -20.15 5.09 -3.16
N PRO A 194 -21.04 6.02 -2.70
CA PRO A 194 -20.82 6.68 -1.42
C PRO A 194 -20.77 5.70 -0.24
N PHE A 195 -21.58 4.66 -0.26
CA PHE A 195 -21.63 3.63 0.79
C PHE A 195 -20.37 2.76 0.77
N VAL A 196 -19.99 2.26 -0.41
CA VAL A 196 -18.77 1.46 -0.59
C VAL A 196 -17.52 2.29 -0.25
N THR A 197 -17.51 3.58 -0.60
CA THR A 197 -16.42 4.47 -0.20
C THR A 197 -16.36 4.65 1.33
N ALA A 198 -17.49 4.73 2.02
CA ALA A 198 -17.53 4.81 3.47
C ALA A 198 -16.97 3.53 4.13
N GLU A 199 -17.22 2.36 3.55
CA GLU A 199 -16.70 1.07 4.03
C GLU A 199 -15.16 1.03 4.09
N LEU A 200 -14.46 1.75 3.19
CA LEU A 200 -12.99 1.90 3.23
C LEU A 200 -12.52 2.52 4.55
N PHE A 201 -13.23 3.53 5.05
CA PHE A 201 -12.85 4.25 6.27
C PHE A 201 -13.33 3.53 7.54
N PHE A 202 -14.41 2.76 7.46
CA PHE A 202 -14.92 1.96 8.58
C PHE A 202 -14.29 0.56 8.69
N LYS A 203 -13.36 0.21 7.79
CA LYS A 203 -12.70 -1.11 7.72
C LYS A 203 -13.69 -2.27 7.56
N THR A 204 -14.74 -2.06 6.80
CA THR A 204 -15.79 -3.05 6.54
C THR A 204 -15.86 -3.46 5.07
N ILE A 205 -15.01 -2.90 4.24
CA ILE A 205 -14.97 -3.08 2.78
C ILE A 205 -14.86 -4.55 2.35
N GLN A 206 -14.22 -5.41 3.16
CA GLN A 206 -14.11 -6.85 2.89
C GLN A 206 -15.46 -7.57 2.89
N HIS A 207 -16.52 -6.96 3.38
CA HIS A 207 -17.88 -7.49 3.39
C HIS A 207 -18.74 -6.96 2.25
N SER A 208 -18.19 -6.09 1.42
CA SER A 208 -18.90 -5.50 0.29
C SER A 208 -19.16 -6.53 -0.81
N GLU A 209 -20.37 -6.59 -1.34
CA GLU A 209 -20.74 -7.46 -2.47
C GLU A 209 -20.04 -7.11 -3.79
N TYR A 210 -19.46 -5.90 -3.85
CA TYR A 210 -18.76 -5.39 -5.02
C TYR A 210 -17.28 -5.78 -5.07
N LEU A 211 -16.74 -6.40 -4.01
CA LEU A 211 -15.35 -6.79 -3.93
C LEU A 211 -15.21 -8.31 -3.77
N ASP A 212 -14.26 -8.87 -4.51
CA ASP A 212 -13.75 -10.21 -4.26
C ASP A 212 -12.29 -10.08 -3.80
N THR A 213 -11.93 -10.81 -2.75
CA THR A 213 -10.55 -10.83 -2.25
C THR A 213 -9.98 -12.24 -2.35
N TYR A 214 -8.79 -12.34 -2.93
CA TYR A 214 -8.03 -13.58 -3.06
C TYR A 214 -6.71 -13.41 -2.33
N ARG A 215 -6.33 -14.39 -1.54
CA ARG A 215 -5.06 -14.40 -0.82
C ARG A 215 -4.11 -15.37 -1.48
N CYS A 216 -2.94 -14.88 -1.89
CA CYS A 216 -2.00 -15.67 -2.68
C CYS A 216 -0.55 -15.18 -2.54
N LYS A 217 0.41 -16.06 -2.92
CA LYS A 217 1.82 -15.67 -3.07
C LYS A 217 2.12 -15.08 -4.44
N GLU A 218 1.34 -15.46 -5.43
CA GLU A 218 1.50 -15.01 -6.81
C GLU A 218 0.17 -14.91 -7.52
N VAL A 219 0.06 -13.96 -8.43
CA VAL A 219 -1.07 -13.78 -9.33
C VAL A 219 -0.59 -13.29 -10.69
N LYS A 220 -1.16 -13.84 -11.75
CA LYS A 220 -0.97 -13.34 -13.12
C LYS A 220 -2.25 -12.66 -13.60
N ILE A 221 -2.09 -11.45 -14.12
CA ILE A 221 -3.16 -10.68 -14.75
C ILE A 221 -2.81 -10.49 -16.22
N THR A 222 -3.78 -10.74 -17.11
CA THR A 222 -3.68 -10.39 -18.51
C THR A 222 -4.79 -9.43 -18.87
N ARG A 223 -4.47 -8.35 -19.58
CA ARG A 223 -5.41 -7.35 -20.08
C ARG A 223 -5.28 -7.18 -21.59
N GLU A 224 -6.24 -6.52 -22.23
CA GLU A 224 -6.29 -6.42 -23.69
C GLU A 224 -5.11 -5.64 -24.29
N LYS A 225 -4.58 -4.66 -23.57
CA LYS A 225 -3.48 -3.78 -24.02
C LYS A 225 -2.68 -3.24 -22.85
N GLN A 226 -1.50 -2.69 -23.15
CA GLN A 226 -0.74 -1.92 -22.16
C GLN A 226 -1.57 -0.80 -21.54
N GLY A 227 -1.30 -0.44 -20.30
CA GLY A 227 -2.02 0.61 -19.60
C GLY A 227 -1.33 1.04 -18.32
N LEU A 228 -1.99 1.92 -17.58
CA LEU A 228 -1.47 2.45 -16.33
C LEU A 228 -1.41 1.38 -15.25
N ILE A 229 -0.42 1.54 -14.38
CA ILE A 229 -0.30 0.89 -13.08
C ILE A 229 0.01 1.96 -12.03
N GLN A 230 -0.30 1.65 -10.78
CA GLN A 230 0.21 2.39 -9.63
C GLN A 230 0.96 1.42 -8.69
N TYR A 231 1.95 1.91 -7.94
CA TYR A 231 2.65 1.17 -6.89
C TYR A 231 3.18 2.18 -5.86
N ASP A 232 2.80 2.02 -4.61
CA ASP A 232 3.13 2.91 -3.48
C ASP A 232 2.97 4.42 -3.77
N GLY A 233 1.95 4.78 -4.56
CA GLY A 233 1.68 6.15 -4.96
C GLY A 233 2.44 6.65 -6.18
N GLU A 234 3.36 5.88 -6.74
CA GLU A 234 3.96 6.14 -8.05
C GLU A 234 3.10 5.57 -9.16
N SER A 235 3.12 6.17 -10.35
CA SER A 235 2.42 5.69 -11.53
C SER A 235 3.38 5.34 -12.65
N GLY A 236 2.97 4.42 -13.51
CA GLY A 236 3.74 4.02 -14.67
C GLY A 236 2.86 3.32 -15.71
N VAL A 237 3.47 2.97 -16.84
CA VAL A 237 2.83 2.16 -17.88
C VAL A 237 3.47 0.78 -17.87
N MET A 238 2.64 -0.26 -18.00
CA MET A 238 3.07 -1.66 -18.07
C MET A 238 2.34 -2.37 -19.21
N GLY A 239 2.93 -3.44 -19.74
CA GLY A 239 2.37 -4.24 -20.81
C GLY A 239 1.03 -4.88 -20.45
N ASP A 240 0.60 -5.79 -21.29
CA ASP A 240 -0.65 -6.55 -21.15
C ASP A 240 -0.52 -7.74 -20.22
N GLU A 241 0.69 -8.26 -19.99
CA GLU A 241 0.96 -9.30 -18.99
C GLU A 241 1.58 -8.71 -17.73
N ILE A 242 0.95 -8.98 -16.59
CA ILE A 242 1.31 -8.45 -15.29
C ILE A 242 1.43 -9.63 -14.32
N ASN A 243 2.64 -9.85 -13.81
CA ASN A 243 2.92 -10.86 -12.81
C ASN A 243 3.19 -10.18 -11.48
N VAL A 244 2.47 -10.58 -10.45
CA VAL A 244 2.65 -10.05 -9.10
C VAL A 244 3.01 -11.19 -8.17
N THR A 245 4.07 -10.99 -7.39
CA THR A 245 4.56 -11.98 -6.43
C THR A 245 4.90 -11.32 -5.11
N VAL A 246 4.78 -12.05 -4.01
CA VAL A 246 5.30 -11.64 -2.72
C VAL A 246 6.79 -11.92 -2.63
N LEU A 247 7.53 -11.02 -2.00
CA LEU A 247 8.92 -11.17 -1.59
C LEU A 247 8.92 -11.33 -0.07
N GLU A 248 9.00 -12.57 0.40
CA GLU A 248 8.88 -12.89 1.81
C GLU A 248 10.10 -12.37 2.59
N HIS A 249 9.86 -11.84 3.79
CA HIS A 249 10.91 -11.35 4.72
C HIS A 249 11.90 -10.39 4.06
N ALA A 250 11.41 -9.50 3.23
CA ALA A 250 12.23 -8.68 2.34
C ALA A 250 13.04 -7.61 3.06
N VAL A 251 12.50 -7.00 4.13
CA VAL A 251 13.15 -5.90 4.86
C VAL A 251 12.93 -6.03 6.36
N ASN A 252 13.99 -5.83 7.13
CA ASN A 252 13.91 -5.70 8.59
C ASN A 252 13.54 -4.27 8.97
N VAL A 253 12.46 -4.06 9.70
CA VAL A 253 11.95 -2.72 10.06
C VAL A 253 11.84 -2.59 11.57
N ILE A 254 12.25 -1.43 12.09
CA ILE A 254 12.04 -1.08 13.50
C ILE A 254 10.63 -0.53 13.67
N VAL A 255 9.87 -1.16 14.55
CA VAL A 255 8.49 -0.78 14.89
C VAL A 255 8.36 -0.50 16.39
N PRO A 256 7.38 0.31 16.81
CA PRO A 256 7.15 0.56 18.24
C PRO A 256 6.93 -0.73 19.01
N LYS A 257 7.42 -0.80 20.24
CA LYS A 257 6.98 -1.83 21.20
C LYS A 257 5.48 -1.63 21.42
N VAL A 258 4.67 -2.53 20.89
CA VAL A 258 3.25 -2.56 21.24
C VAL A 258 3.21 -3.11 22.67
N SER A 259 2.87 -2.26 23.66
CA SER A 259 2.36 -2.76 24.93
C SER A 259 1.12 -3.58 24.59
N SER A 260 1.22 -4.90 24.74
CA SER A 260 0.21 -5.85 24.25
C SER A 260 -1.21 -5.44 24.65
N PRO A 261 -2.11 -5.29 23.66
CA PRO A 261 -3.11 -6.30 23.48
C PRO A 261 -2.86 -6.98 22.13
N SER A 262 -2.92 -8.30 22.13
CA SER A 262 -2.77 -9.21 21.02
C SER A 262 -3.08 -8.58 19.64
N LEU A 263 -2.21 -8.82 18.64
CA LEU A 263 -2.45 -8.61 17.19
C LEU A 263 -3.65 -9.40 16.65
N GLN A 264 -4.45 -9.97 17.53
CA GLN A 264 -5.73 -10.56 17.18
C GLN A 264 -6.77 -9.45 17.06
N SER A 265 -7.30 -9.32 15.86
CA SER A 265 -8.49 -8.55 15.51
C SER A 265 -9.64 -8.85 16.49
N LYS A 266 -9.73 -8.12 17.59
CA LYS A 266 -10.99 -8.04 18.31
C LYS A 266 -11.87 -7.10 17.52
N HIS A 267 -12.84 -7.65 16.83
CA HIS A 267 -14.00 -6.96 16.32
C HIS A 267 -14.59 -6.07 17.43
N VAL A 268 -14.32 -4.79 17.35
CA VAL A 268 -15.15 -3.79 18.03
C VAL A 268 -16.14 -3.32 16.97
N ALA A 269 -17.27 -4.02 16.90
CA ALA A 269 -18.45 -3.48 16.25
C ALA A 269 -18.94 -2.30 17.10
N PRO A 270 -19.00 -1.07 16.59
CA PRO A 270 -19.71 -0.01 17.26
C PRO A 270 -21.19 -0.38 17.22
N GLN A 271 -21.83 -0.39 18.38
CA GLN A 271 -23.28 -0.57 18.46
C GLN A 271 -23.94 0.65 17.80
N LEU A 272 -24.40 0.48 16.59
CA LEU A 272 -25.13 1.46 15.77
C LEU A 272 -26.55 1.80 16.34
N LYS A 273 -26.87 1.35 17.57
CA LYS A 273 -28.21 1.57 18.15
C LYS A 273 -28.44 2.93 18.81
N ASP A 274 -27.38 3.71 19.05
CA ASP A 274 -27.54 4.98 19.81
C ASP A 274 -27.51 6.25 18.94
N PHE A 275 -27.35 6.13 17.63
CA PHE A 275 -27.32 7.29 16.72
C PHE A 275 -28.66 7.69 16.11
N PHE A 276 -29.73 6.90 16.33
CA PHE A 276 -31.08 7.20 15.79
C PHE A 276 -32.13 7.47 16.86
N LYS A 277 -31.73 7.91 18.06
CA LYS A 277 -32.65 8.46 19.05
C LYS A 277 -32.19 9.88 19.42
N LYS A 278 -32.52 10.82 18.58
CA LYS A 278 -32.91 12.20 18.93
C LYS A 278 -33.51 12.86 17.72
#